data_05f1eba56c5e56ab74d2765184366bc3
#
_entry.id   05f1eba56c5e56ab74d2765184366bc3
#
_cell.length_a   1.000
_cell.length_b   1.000
_cell.length_c   1.000
_cell.angle_alpha   90.00
_cell.angle_beta   90.00
_cell.angle_gamma   90.00
#
_symmetry.space_group_name_H-M   'P 1'
#
loop_
_entity.id
_entity.type
_entity.pdbx_description
1 polymer ?
#
loop_
_entity_poly.entity_id
_entity_poly.type
_entity_poly.pdbx_seq_one_letter_code
_entity_poly.pdbx_strand_id
1 'polypeptide(L)'
;MRGYSTSSVFVSACAGMAFFGVAMLSLAPILGQLNGIVDGANGLPSTMSLGILLGTIVFGPVVDRFGYKWLLALSSVLALAGLQGLANFREIVMLHLSIFCLGIGGGILNGETNALVSDIYDDDKRGGRLGLLGAFYCVGALLWTLLNYFIVDFTITLNAVSAVMAAFIVFFVFTRFPAAKPSENVSMRKTAGLLRYPALILFAIILFFESGFEGAQGNFTVSYLSDKEGMSMASATLAMTWFTVGMLAGRLPLGFILGKLGSIGTLYSYLSAALAGVMLLLLCSGSVFAAYLSMILIGFGVGATYPVILNYIGGAFRELSGTAISIALFIALLGQYTFNKLTGAAFDAGRQMLLPVLLVVAVACMMTLVPLAVKVSSRMKG
;
A
#
# COMPACT_ATOMS: atom_id res chain seq x y z
N MET A 1 28.18 -12.43 -14.05
CA MET A 1 27.93 -12.16 -12.61
C MET A 1 27.12 -10.87 -12.51
N ARG A 2 26.05 -10.84 -11.69
CA ARG A 2 25.29 -9.61 -11.45
C ARG A 2 26.21 -8.61 -10.75
N GLY A 3 26.36 -7.39 -11.27
CA GLY A 3 27.25 -6.35 -10.71
C GLY A 3 26.75 -5.74 -9.37
N TYR A 4 25.74 -6.36 -8.72
CA TYR A 4 25.10 -5.93 -7.48
C TYR A 4 24.76 -7.12 -6.57
N SER A 5 24.63 -6.87 -5.26
CA SER A 5 24.16 -7.83 -4.27
C SER A 5 22.63 -7.82 -4.19
N THR A 6 21.98 -8.91 -4.59
CA THR A 6 20.51 -9.05 -4.52
C THR A 6 19.99 -8.84 -3.09
N SER A 7 20.73 -9.32 -2.08
CA SER A 7 20.33 -9.14 -0.67
C SER A 7 20.35 -7.68 -0.23
N SER A 8 21.42 -6.92 -0.57
CA SER A 8 21.51 -5.49 -0.22
C SER A 8 20.43 -4.67 -0.93
N VAL A 9 20.14 -4.97 -2.19
CA VAL A 9 19.08 -4.32 -2.97
C VAL A 9 17.70 -4.64 -2.37
N PHE A 10 17.47 -5.90 -1.96
CA PHE A 10 16.21 -6.28 -1.31
C PHE A 10 16.03 -5.60 0.05
N VAL A 11 17.09 -5.49 0.86
CA VAL A 11 17.06 -4.74 2.13
C VAL A 11 16.73 -3.27 1.88
N SER A 12 17.30 -2.66 0.82
CA SER A 12 16.95 -1.29 0.43
C SER A 12 15.47 -1.15 0.07
N ALA A 13 14.92 -2.10 -0.69
CA ALA A 13 13.50 -2.12 -1.02
C ALA A 13 12.62 -2.27 0.24
N CYS A 14 12.98 -3.17 1.16
CA CYS A 14 12.26 -3.37 2.42
C CYS A 14 12.28 -2.11 3.30
N ALA A 15 13.42 -1.42 3.39
CA ALA A 15 13.50 -0.15 4.11
C ALA A 15 12.62 0.93 3.47
N GLY A 16 12.67 1.09 2.14
CA GLY A 16 11.79 2.01 1.41
C GLY A 16 10.31 1.70 1.64
N MET A 17 9.92 0.42 1.65
CA MET A 17 8.54 0.01 1.92
C MET A 17 8.13 0.27 3.37
N ALA A 18 9.04 0.09 4.35
CA ALA A 18 8.76 0.45 5.74
C ALA A 18 8.58 1.97 5.90
N PHE A 19 9.37 2.78 5.20
CA PHE A 19 9.19 4.24 5.16
C PHE A 19 7.88 4.66 4.51
N PHE A 20 7.44 3.95 3.47
CA PHE A 20 6.10 4.14 2.93
C PHE A 20 5.01 3.82 3.97
N GLY A 21 5.17 2.74 4.76
CA GLY A 21 4.26 2.42 5.87
C GLY A 21 4.19 3.53 6.93
N VAL A 22 5.33 4.12 7.28
CA VAL A 22 5.40 5.31 8.15
C VAL A 22 4.68 6.50 7.49
N ALA A 23 4.97 6.79 6.23
CA ALA A 23 4.37 7.91 5.51
C ALA A 23 2.85 7.82 5.48
N MET A 24 2.30 6.65 5.16
CA MET A 24 0.84 6.42 5.08
C MET A 24 0.12 6.66 6.40
N LEU A 25 0.72 6.29 7.52
CA LEU A 25 0.12 6.46 8.84
C LEU A 25 0.66 7.69 9.60
N SER A 26 1.49 8.52 8.96
CA SER A 26 2.18 9.63 9.63
C SER A 26 1.23 10.61 10.32
N LEU A 27 0.10 10.92 9.70
CA LEU A 27 -0.87 11.90 10.21
C LEU A 27 -1.81 11.32 11.26
N ALA A 28 -2.20 10.05 11.16
CA ALA A 28 -3.28 9.48 11.98
C ALA A 28 -3.12 9.72 13.50
N PRO A 29 -1.96 9.43 14.12
CA PRO A 29 -1.80 9.63 15.57
C PRO A 29 -1.58 11.10 15.98
N ILE A 30 -1.15 11.97 15.05
CA ILE A 30 -0.75 13.35 15.39
C ILE A 30 -1.76 14.41 14.93
N LEU A 31 -2.73 14.06 14.08
CA LEU A 31 -3.69 15.00 13.49
C LEU A 31 -4.49 15.76 14.54
N GLY A 32 -4.92 15.05 15.62
CA GLY A 32 -5.63 15.68 16.72
C GLY A 32 -4.79 16.73 17.46
N GLN A 33 -3.50 16.45 17.66
CA GLN A 33 -2.56 17.41 18.27
C GLN A 33 -2.30 18.59 17.33
N LEU A 34 -2.15 18.33 16.02
CA LEU A 34 -1.97 19.40 15.04
C LEU A 34 -3.19 20.32 14.93
N ASN A 35 -4.41 19.78 14.98
CA ASN A 35 -5.65 20.56 15.01
C ASN A 35 -5.77 21.47 16.24
N GLY A 36 -5.14 21.07 17.35
CA GLY A 36 -5.07 21.90 18.55
C GLY A 36 -4.08 23.07 18.46
N ILE A 37 -3.19 23.04 17.46
CA ILE A 37 -2.09 24.02 17.30
C ILE A 37 -2.29 24.90 16.04
N VAL A 38 -2.86 24.31 14.96
CA VAL A 38 -2.96 24.97 13.65
C VAL A 38 -4.35 24.75 13.07
N ASP A 39 -5.01 25.88 12.77
CA ASP A 39 -6.32 25.85 12.08
C ASP A 39 -6.19 25.28 10.66
N GLY A 40 -7.15 24.45 10.26
CA GLY A 40 -7.21 23.89 8.91
C GLY A 40 -6.39 22.59 8.70
N ALA A 41 -5.77 22.03 9.75
CA ALA A 41 -4.99 20.79 9.64
C ALA A 41 -5.81 19.59 9.14
N ASN A 42 -7.13 19.60 9.24
CA ASN A 42 -8.02 18.57 8.67
C ASN A 42 -7.91 18.41 7.14
N GLY A 43 -7.35 19.40 6.43
CA GLY A 43 -7.06 19.33 5.00
C GLY A 43 -5.80 18.51 4.63
N LEU A 44 -4.90 18.27 5.58
CA LEU A 44 -3.61 17.61 5.34
C LEU A 44 -3.72 16.20 4.75
N PRO A 45 -4.64 15.31 5.19
CA PRO A 45 -4.79 13.98 4.59
C PRO A 45 -5.13 14.01 3.10
N SER A 46 -5.95 14.97 2.67
CA SER A 46 -6.29 15.14 1.25
C SER A 46 -5.06 15.56 0.43
N THR A 47 -4.24 16.46 0.97
CA THR A 47 -3.00 16.92 0.33
C THR A 47 -1.99 15.77 0.23
N MET A 48 -1.89 14.93 1.25
CA MET A 48 -1.05 13.72 1.22
C MET A 48 -1.50 12.76 0.11
N SER A 49 -2.80 12.53 -0.01
CA SER A 49 -3.37 11.66 -1.05
C SER A 49 -3.06 12.16 -2.46
N LEU A 50 -3.12 13.48 -2.69
CA LEU A 50 -2.72 14.09 -3.97
C LEU A 50 -1.23 13.89 -4.24
N GLY A 51 -0.38 14.05 -3.23
CA GLY A 51 1.06 13.77 -3.34
C GLY A 51 1.33 12.30 -3.71
N ILE A 52 0.68 11.35 -3.04
CA ILE A 52 0.82 9.92 -3.33
C ILE A 52 0.40 9.62 -4.77
N LEU A 53 -0.72 10.16 -5.22
CA LEU A 53 -1.21 9.99 -6.57
C LEU A 53 -0.18 10.48 -7.61
N LEU A 54 0.35 11.68 -7.42
CA LEU A 54 1.37 12.25 -8.30
C LEU A 54 2.65 11.41 -8.31
N GLY A 55 3.16 11.02 -7.14
CA GLY A 55 4.32 10.16 -7.02
C GLY A 55 4.13 8.82 -7.73
N THR A 56 2.95 8.23 -7.60
CA THR A 56 2.58 6.96 -8.25
C THR A 56 2.54 7.06 -9.78
N ILE A 57 2.10 8.17 -10.34
CA ILE A 57 2.12 8.37 -11.80
C ILE A 57 3.54 8.55 -12.32
N VAL A 58 4.35 9.32 -11.59
CA VAL A 58 5.68 9.74 -12.06
C VAL A 58 6.71 8.63 -11.96
N PHE A 59 6.64 7.76 -10.91
CA PHE A 59 7.74 6.82 -10.66
C PHE A 59 8.00 5.84 -11.81
N GLY A 60 6.96 5.31 -12.44
CA GLY A 60 7.09 4.24 -13.43
C GLY A 60 7.97 4.61 -14.63
N PRO A 61 7.62 5.64 -15.41
CA PRO A 61 8.46 6.10 -16.52
C PRO A 61 9.87 6.55 -16.08
N VAL A 62 9.99 7.12 -14.88
CA VAL A 62 11.27 7.59 -14.35
C VAL A 62 12.17 6.40 -14.01
N VAL A 63 11.65 5.39 -13.29
CA VAL A 63 12.44 4.22 -12.89
C VAL A 63 12.86 3.37 -14.07
N ASP A 64 11.98 3.18 -15.04
CA ASP A 64 12.29 2.40 -16.26
C ASP A 64 13.38 3.08 -17.09
N ARG A 65 13.45 4.43 -17.09
CA ARG A 65 14.43 5.18 -17.87
C ARG A 65 15.74 5.44 -17.13
N PHE A 66 15.69 5.78 -15.84
CA PHE A 66 16.85 6.26 -15.07
C PHE A 66 17.33 5.25 -14.02
N GLY A 67 16.57 4.16 -13.79
CA GLY A 67 16.87 3.12 -12.82
C GLY A 67 16.45 3.49 -11.40
N TYR A 68 16.70 2.57 -10.48
CA TYR A 68 16.16 2.58 -9.13
C TYR A 68 16.94 3.44 -8.13
N LYS A 69 18.28 3.48 -8.24
CA LYS A 69 19.17 4.02 -7.21
C LYS A 69 18.84 5.45 -6.79
N TRP A 70 18.83 6.34 -7.79
CA TRP A 70 18.66 7.77 -7.53
C TRP A 70 17.21 8.12 -7.24
N LEU A 71 16.28 7.38 -7.80
CA LEU A 71 14.87 7.58 -7.51
C LEU A 71 14.55 7.18 -6.06
N LEU A 72 15.08 6.04 -5.58
CA LEU A 72 14.91 5.58 -4.18
C LEU A 72 15.53 6.58 -3.18
N ALA A 73 16.71 7.12 -3.51
CA ALA A 73 17.32 8.14 -2.68
C ALA A 73 16.51 9.45 -2.67
N LEU A 74 16.07 9.93 -3.84
CA LEU A 74 15.31 11.16 -3.97
C LEU A 74 13.93 11.05 -3.30
N SER A 75 13.20 9.97 -3.51
CA SER A 75 11.89 9.75 -2.89
C SER A 75 12.00 9.69 -1.36
N SER A 76 13.07 9.05 -0.86
CA SER A 76 13.36 9.05 0.58
C SER A 76 13.74 10.43 1.12
N VAL A 77 14.47 11.24 0.37
CA VAL A 77 14.77 12.64 0.73
C VAL A 77 13.50 13.48 0.77
N LEU A 78 12.60 13.32 -0.20
CA LEU A 78 11.30 14.00 -0.22
C LEU A 78 10.44 13.61 1.00
N ALA A 79 10.39 12.31 1.32
CA ALA A 79 9.67 11.82 2.49
C ALA A 79 10.30 12.35 3.80
N LEU A 80 11.63 12.35 3.89
CA LEU A 80 12.37 12.93 5.01
C LEU A 80 12.05 14.41 5.19
N ALA A 81 12.11 15.19 4.09
CA ALA A 81 11.80 16.62 4.12
C ALA A 81 10.36 16.87 4.60
N GLY A 82 9.42 16.03 4.16
CA GLY A 82 8.04 16.08 4.62
C GLY A 82 7.90 15.81 6.12
N LEU A 83 8.55 14.77 6.65
CA LEU A 83 8.55 14.45 8.08
C LEU A 83 9.19 15.59 8.91
N GLN A 84 10.30 16.14 8.43
CA GLN A 84 10.98 17.27 9.09
C GLN A 84 10.14 18.55 9.04
N GLY A 85 9.43 18.77 7.95
CA GLY A 85 8.49 19.88 7.86
C GLY A 85 7.34 19.76 8.87
N LEU A 86 6.77 18.56 9.04
CA LEU A 86 5.77 18.28 10.09
C LEU A 86 6.33 18.50 11.51
N ALA A 87 7.60 18.15 11.75
CA ALA A 87 8.23 18.33 13.05
C ALA A 87 8.42 19.80 13.40
N ASN A 88 8.77 20.64 12.41
CA ASN A 88 9.32 21.97 12.67
C ASN A 88 8.39 23.13 12.28
N PHE A 89 7.50 22.95 11.29
CA PHE A 89 6.60 24.02 10.86
C PHE A 89 5.28 24.00 11.65
N ARG A 90 4.71 25.20 11.86
CA ARG A 90 3.38 25.41 12.48
C ARG A 90 2.50 26.33 11.64
N GLU A 91 2.97 26.71 10.46
CA GLU A 91 2.20 27.46 9.48
C GLU A 91 1.47 26.49 8.52
N ILE A 92 0.18 26.68 8.29
CA ILE A 92 -0.66 25.73 7.54
C ILE A 92 -0.15 25.50 6.11
N VAL A 93 0.34 26.54 5.43
CA VAL A 93 0.87 26.44 4.06
C VAL A 93 2.11 25.54 4.03
N MET A 94 3.02 25.72 4.99
CA MET A 94 4.24 24.92 5.10
C MET A 94 3.92 23.47 5.49
N LEU A 95 2.89 23.25 6.30
CA LEU A 95 2.41 21.88 6.62
C LEU A 95 1.83 21.20 5.38
N HIS A 96 1.01 21.90 4.58
CA HIS A 96 0.52 21.34 3.32
C HIS A 96 1.66 20.99 2.35
N LEU A 97 2.66 21.88 2.20
CA LEU A 97 3.82 21.60 1.36
C LEU A 97 4.63 20.39 1.88
N SER A 98 4.83 20.30 3.17
CA SER A 98 5.54 19.18 3.83
C SER A 98 4.83 17.85 3.59
N ILE A 99 3.52 17.82 3.81
CA ILE A 99 2.68 16.63 3.60
C ILE A 99 2.59 16.25 2.12
N PHE A 100 2.57 17.23 1.22
CA PHE A 100 2.60 16.98 -0.21
C PHE A 100 3.92 16.32 -0.64
N CYS A 101 5.06 16.81 -0.15
CA CYS A 101 6.37 16.19 -0.37
C CYS A 101 6.44 14.77 0.20
N LEU A 102 5.92 14.56 1.43
CA LEU A 102 5.82 13.24 2.05
C LEU A 102 4.96 12.30 1.21
N GLY A 103 3.84 12.79 0.70
CA GLY A 103 2.96 12.04 -0.18
C GLY A 103 3.64 11.62 -1.49
N ILE A 104 4.33 12.56 -2.17
CA ILE A 104 5.08 12.26 -3.41
C ILE A 104 6.15 11.20 -3.11
N GLY A 105 6.98 11.42 -2.08
CA GLY A 105 8.01 10.46 -1.67
C GLY A 105 7.42 9.08 -1.37
N GLY A 106 6.33 9.02 -0.61
CA GLY A 106 5.62 7.78 -0.27
C GLY A 106 5.06 7.06 -1.51
N GLY A 107 4.42 7.79 -2.43
CA GLY A 107 3.87 7.22 -3.67
C GLY A 107 4.95 6.62 -4.57
N ILE A 108 6.11 7.30 -4.70
CA ILE A 108 7.27 6.79 -5.41
C ILE A 108 7.84 5.55 -4.69
N LEU A 109 8.08 5.63 -3.37
CA LEU A 109 8.61 4.52 -2.57
C LEU A 109 7.77 3.25 -2.70
N ASN A 110 6.44 3.37 -2.63
CA ASN A 110 5.55 2.24 -2.84
C ASN A 110 5.75 1.60 -4.22
N GLY A 111 5.68 2.40 -5.27
CA GLY A 111 5.73 1.88 -6.63
C GLY A 111 7.10 1.31 -6.99
N GLU A 112 8.18 2.05 -6.73
CA GLU A 112 9.52 1.65 -7.14
C GLU A 112 10.06 0.45 -6.37
N THR A 113 9.74 0.30 -5.07
CA THR A 113 10.18 -0.87 -4.31
C THR A 113 9.51 -2.15 -4.80
N ASN A 114 8.23 -2.09 -5.17
CA ASN A 114 7.51 -3.19 -5.80
C ASN A 114 8.09 -3.52 -7.19
N ALA A 115 8.37 -2.51 -8.02
CA ALA A 115 9.00 -2.71 -9.33
C ALA A 115 10.41 -3.29 -9.20
N LEU A 116 11.22 -2.77 -8.26
CA LEU A 116 12.56 -3.26 -7.97
C LEU A 116 12.55 -4.75 -7.58
N VAL A 117 11.70 -5.15 -6.64
CA VAL A 117 11.59 -6.56 -6.23
C VAL A 117 11.07 -7.43 -7.39
N SER A 118 10.16 -6.91 -8.20
CA SER A 118 9.70 -7.61 -9.40
C SER A 118 10.81 -7.85 -10.42
N ASP A 119 11.77 -6.94 -10.55
CA ASP A 119 12.87 -7.03 -11.53
C ASP A 119 14.06 -7.88 -11.05
N ILE A 120 14.34 -7.92 -9.74
CA ILE A 120 15.52 -8.64 -9.24
C ILE A 120 15.26 -10.12 -8.93
N TYR A 121 13.98 -10.53 -8.86
CA TYR A 121 13.61 -11.93 -8.61
C TYR A 121 12.87 -12.55 -9.79
N ASP A 122 13.14 -13.85 -10.01
CA ASP A 122 12.47 -14.65 -11.03
C ASP A 122 11.08 -15.11 -10.55
N ASP A 123 10.28 -15.64 -11.48
CA ASP A 123 8.85 -15.95 -11.30
C ASP A 123 8.56 -16.86 -10.09
N ASP A 124 9.47 -17.83 -9.82
CA ASP A 124 9.35 -18.78 -8.71
C ASP A 124 9.46 -18.11 -7.32
N LYS A 125 10.24 -17.04 -7.18
CA LYS A 125 10.51 -16.37 -5.90
C LYS A 125 9.83 -15.00 -5.77
N ARG A 126 9.46 -14.36 -6.89
CA ARG A 126 8.97 -12.98 -6.93
C ARG A 126 7.75 -12.79 -6.03
N GLY A 127 6.73 -13.65 -6.15
CA GLY A 127 5.50 -13.51 -5.37
C GLY A 127 5.73 -13.54 -3.86
N GLY A 128 6.55 -14.50 -3.38
CA GLY A 128 6.92 -14.58 -1.96
C GLY A 128 7.74 -13.39 -1.49
N ARG A 129 8.63 -12.85 -2.34
CA ARG A 129 9.44 -11.66 -2.02
C ARG A 129 8.63 -10.38 -2.00
N LEU A 130 7.63 -10.25 -2.88
CA LEU A 130 6.66 -9.15 -2.83
C LEU A 130 5.77 -9.24 -1.58
N GLY A 131 5.38 -10.45 -1.17
CA GLY A 131 4.69 -10.66 0.10
C GLY A 131 5.52 -10.19 1.31
N LEU A 132 6.80 -10.62 1.36
CA LEU A 132 7.73 -10.20 2.42
C LEU A 132 7.99 -8.68 2.36
N LEU A 133 8.14 -8.09 1.17
CA LEU A 133 8.23 -6.64 1.01
C LEU A 133 7.01 -5.94 1.64
N GLY A 134 5.80 -6.43 1.34
CA GLY A 134 4.57 -5.89 1.93
C GLY A 134 4.47 -6.08 3.45
N ALA A 135 5.12 -7.11 4.02
CA ALA A 135 5.23 -7.24 5.47
C ALA A 135 6.02 -6.07 6.10
N PHE A 136 7.06 -5.55 5.42
CA PHE A 136 7.78 -4.36 5.89
C PHE A 136 6.94 -3.08 5.87
N TYR A 137 5.96 -2.96 4.96
CA TYR A 137 4.94 -1.91 5.07
C TYR A 137 4.20 -1.99 6.41
N CYS A 138 3.70 -3.17 6.77
CA CYS A 138 3.01 -3.37 8.05
C CYS A 138 3.93 -3.08 9.25
N VAL A 139 5.20 -3.50 9.18
CA VAL A 139 6.19 -3.21 10.22
C VAL A 139 6.39 -1.71 10.38
N GLY A 140 6.58 -0.96 9.30
CA GLY A 140 6.71 0.50 9.34
C GLY A 140 5.48 1.17 9.94
N ALA A 141 4.30 0.77 9.52
CA ALA A 141 3.02 1.27 10.00
C ALA A 141 2.82 1.00 11.51
N LEU A 142 3.09 -0.24 11.96
CA LEU A 142 2.98 -0.61 13.37
C LEU A 142 4.02 0.09 14.24
N LEU A 143 5.27 0.16 13.79
CA LEU A 143 6.32 0.87 14.52
C LEU A 143 5.98 2.34 14.72
N TRP A 144 5.47 3.01 13.67
CA TRP A 144 5.02 4.40 13.77
C TRP A 144 3.91 4.56 14.81
N THR A 145 2.91 3.72 14.77
CA THR A 145 1.78 3.75 15.73
C THR A 145 2.26 3.50 17.15
N LEU A 146 3.12 2.49 17.37
CA LEU A 146 3.67 2.17 18.69
C LEU A 146 4.57 3.28 19.23
N LEU A 147 5.43 3.87 18.41
CA LEU A 147 6.28 4.99 18.82
C LEU A 147 5.44 6.16 19.32
N ASN A 148 4.37 6.53 18.60
CA ASN A 148 3.48 7.62 19.02
C ASN A 148 2.57 7.25 20.22
N TYR A 149 2.36 5.98 20.50
CA TYR A 149 1.68 5.53 21.71
C TYR A 149 2.57 5.71 22.95
N PHE A 150 3.85 5.37 22.86
CA PHE A 150 4.78 5.47 24.00
C PHE A 150 5.42 6.85 24.15
N ILE A 151 5.59 7.59 23.06
CA ILE A 151 6.22 8.92 23.01
C ILE A 151 5.14 9.95 22.71
N VAL A 152 4.73 10.70 23.74
CA VAL A 152 3.63 11.68 23.64
C VAL A 152 4.00 12.85 22.71
N ASP A 153 5.26 13.27 22.70
CA ASP A 153 5.75 14.33 21.80
C ASP A 153 6.04 13.78 20.41
N PHE A 154 5.13 14.05 19.48
CA PHE A 154 5.27 13.60 18.08
C PHE A 154 6.50 14.19 17.39
N THR A 155 7.04 15.32 17.84
CA THR A 155 8.25 15.92 17.27
C THR A 155 9.46 15.02 17.52
N ILE A 156 9.56 14.42 18.70
CA ILE A 156 10.62 13.44 19.04
C ILE A 156 10.50 12.22 18.13
N THR A 157 9.29 11.68 17.96
CA THR A 157 9.05 10.52 17.09
C THR A 157 9.40 10.81 15.63
N LEU A 158 8.98 11.98 15.10
CA LEU A 158 9.31 12.42 13.75
C LEU A 158 10.83 12.55 13.55
N ASN A 159 11.54 13.14 14.51
CA ASN A 159 13.00 13.27 14.42
C ASN A 159 13.73 11.93 14.52
N ALA A 160 13.29 11.02 15.38
CA ALA A 160 13.87 9.68 15.49
C ALA A 160 13.71 8.88 14.19
N VAL A 161 12.51 8.86 13.61
CA VAL A 161 12.27 8.19 12.32
C VAL A 161 13.05 8.85 11.19
N SER A 162 13.13 10.18 11.18
CA SER A 162 13.94 10.93 10.20
C SER A 162 15.42 10.58 10.28
N ALA A 163 15.98 10.41 11.48
CA ALA A 163 17.38 10.01 11.65
C ALA A 163 17.63 8.60 11.07
N VAL A 164 16.73 7.65 11.32
CA VAL A 164 16.80 6.30 10.73
C VAL A 164 16.70 6.37 9.20
N MET A 165 15.76 7.15 8.67
CA MET A 165 15.59 7.35 7.23
C MET A 165 16.86 7.96 6.60
N ALA A 166 17.47 8.96 7.23
CA ALA A 166 18.72 9.58 6.77
C ALA A 166 19.88 8.55 6.69
N ALA A 167 20.01 7.66 7.68
CA ALA A 167 20.99 6.59 7.66
C ALA A 167 20.75 5.62 6.48
N PHE A 168 19.50 5.28 6.18
CA PHE A 168 19.17 4.42 5.03
C PHE A 168 19.39 5.15 3.69
N ILE A 169 19.15 6.46 3.59
CA ILE A 169 19.48 7.24 2.38
C ILE A 169 20.97 7.12 2.08
N VAL A 170 21.83 7.25 3.11
CA VAL A 170 23.27 7.03 2.96
C VAL A 170 23.55 5.60 2.49
N PHE A 171 22.92 4.60 3.09
CA PHE A 171 23.04 3.20 2.66
C PHE A 171 22.62 2.99 1.20
N PHE A 172 21.54 3.63 0.73
CA PHE A 172 21.10 3.55 -0.68
C PHE A 172 22.13 4.13 -1.64
N VAL A 173 22.75 5.26 -1.29
CA VAL A 173 23.79 5.89 -2.12
C VAL A 173 25.01 4.99 -2.28
N PHE A 174 25.42 4.25 -1.25
CA PHE A 174 26.55 3.33 -1.33
C PHE A 174 26.20 1.94 -1.89
N THR A 175 24.91 1.57 -1.91
CA THR A 175 24.47 0.29 -2.49
C THR A 175 24.53 0.34 -4.02
N ARG A 176 24.98 -0.79 -4.62
CA ARG A 176 24.93 -0.97 -6.08
C ARG A 176 23.59 -1.58 -6.45
N PHE A 177 22.86 -0.91 -7.33
CA PHE A 177 21.58 -1.33 -7.87
C PHE A 177 21.71 -1.90 -9.28
N PRO A 178 20.66 -2.60 -9.80
CA PRO A 178 20.58 -2.96 -11.22
C PRO A 178 20.74 -1.72 -12.10
N ALA A 179 21.36 -1.90 -13.26
CA ALA A 179 21.45 -0.84 -14.26
C ALA A 179 20.05 -0.44 -14.76
N ALA A 180 19.90 0.81 -15.18
CA ALA A 180 18.71 1.27 -15.87
C ALA A 180 18.44 0.42 -17.12
N LYS A 181 17.17 0.27 -17.48
CA LYS A 181 16.78 -0.46 -18.69
C LYS A 181 17.26 0.30 -19.93
N PRO A 182 17.56 -0.41 -21.06
CA PRO A 182 17.99 0.27 -22.29
C PRO A 182 16.96 1.32 -22.71
N SER A 183 17.44 2.54 -22.99
CA SER A 183 16.57 3.70 -23.31
C SER A 183 15.71 3.48 -24.56
N GLU A 184 16.14 2.61 -25.48
CA GLU A 184 15.39 2.24 -26.69
C GLU A 184 14.05 1.53 -26.37
N ASN A 185 13.95 0.89 -25.21
CA ASN A 185 12.75 0.21 -24.77
C ASN A 185 11.74 1.14 -24.07
N VAL A 186 12.18 2.32 -23.63
CA VAL A 186 11.34 3.28 -22.88
C VAL A 186 10.96 4.44 -23.79
N SER A 187 9.91 4.28 -24.60
CA SER A 187 9.34 5.37 -25.40
C SER A 187 7.93 5.70 -24.96
N MET A 188 7.53 6.98 -25.04
CA MET A 188 6.15 7.44 -24.72
C MET A 188 5.10 6.66 -25.49
N ARG A 189 5.38 6.26 -26.73
CA ARG A 189 4.48 5.45 -27.56
C ARG A 189 4.31 4.03 -27.01
N LYS A 190 5.40 3.40 -26.55
CA LYS A 190 5.35 2.08 -25.90
C LYS A 190 4.63 2.15 -24.56
N THR A 191 4.89 3.19 -23.76
CA THR A 191 4.20 3.46 -22.49
C THR A 191 2.68 3.56 -22.69
N ALA A 192 2.22 4.38 -23.63
CA ALA A 192 0.80 4.48 -23.99
C ALA A 192 0.25 3.16 -24.57
N GLY A 193 1.08 2.38 -25.22
CA GLY A 193 0.74 1.05 -25.74
C GLY A 193 0.37 0.03 -24.66
N LEU A 194 0.88 0.19 -23.42
CA LEU A 194 0.56 -0.73 -22.31
C LEU A 194 -0.93 -0.74 -21.97
N LEU A 195 -1.62 0.38 -22.15
CA LEU A 195 -3.08 0.47 -21.93
C LEU A 195 -3.90 -0.38 -22.92
N ARG A 196 -3.29 -0.89 -23.99
CA ARG A 196 -3.95 -1.78 -24.96
C ARG A 196 -3.88 -3.26 -24.56
N TYR A 197 -3.12 -3.60 -23.51
CA TYR A 197 -3.03 -4.97 -23.05
C TYR A 197 -4.15 -5.31 -22.08
N PRO A 198 -5.13 -6.16 -22.46
CA PRO A 198 -6.28 -6.50 -21.61
C PRO A 198 -5.87 -7.13 -20.28
N ALA A 199 -4.76 -7.90 -20.27
CA ALA A 199 -4.26 -8.49 -19.03
C ALA A 199 -3.85 -7.44 -18.00
N LEU A 200 -3.16 -6.36 -18.41
CA LEU A 200 -2.78 -5.28 -17.51
C LEU A 200 -4.02 -4.59 -16.93
N ILE A 201 -5.00 -4.29 -17.79
CA ILE A 201 -6.23 -3.63 -17.35
C ILE A 201 -7.02 -4.51 -16.39
N LEU A 202 -7.13 -5.83 -16.65
CA LEU A 202 -7.81 -6.74 -15.74
C LEU A 202 -7.12 -6.84 -14.38
N PHE A 203 -5.79 -6.93 -14.35
CA PHE A 203 -5.03 -6.90 -13.09
C PHE A 203 -5.19 -5.56 -12.37
N ALA A 204 -5.18 -4.44 -13.10
CA ALA A 204 -5.40 -3.12 -12.52
C ALA A 204 -6.82 -2.97 -11.93
N ILE A 205 -7.84 -3.55 -12.58
CA ILE A 205 -9.21 -3.57 -12.04
C ILE A 205 -9.31 -4.43 -10.78
N ILE A 206 -8.57 -5.55 -10.69
CA ILE A 206 -8.51 -6.32 -9.44
C ILE A 206 -7.91 -5.46 -8.32
N LEU A 207 -6.83 -4.71 -8.60
CA LEU A 207 -6.23 -3.79 -7.63
C LEU A 207 -7.14 -2.58 -7.31
N PHE A 208 -8.00 -2.15 -8.24
CA PHE A 208 -9.04 -1.14 -7.97
C PHE A 208 -9.98 -1.61 -6.85
N PHE A 209 -10.48 -2.86 -6.95
CA PHE A 209 -11.36 -3.42 -5.93
C PHE A 209 -10.61 -3.69 -4.62
N GLU A 210 -9.37 -4.15 -4.69
CA GLU A 210 -8.53 -4.42 -3.53
C GLU A 210 -8.22 -3.14 -2.74
N SER A 211 -7.73 -2.10 -3.42
CA SER A 211 -7.43 -0.82 -2.76
C SER A 211 -8.70 -0.08 -2.34
N GLY A 212 -9.80 -0.26 -3.06
CA GLY A 212 -11.12 0.20 -2.66
C GLY A 212 -11.57 -0.46 -1.36
N PHE A 213 -11.40 -1.78 -1.27
CA PHE A 213 -11.67 -2.56 -0.07
C PHE A 213 -10.82 -2.08 1.11
N GLU A 214 -9.48 -2.03 0.97
CA GLU A 214 -8.57 -1.59 2.03
C GLU A 214 -8.89 -0.15 2.49
N GLY A 215 -9.14 0.75 1.53
CA GLY A 215 -9.43 2.16 1.84
C GLY A 215 -10.73 2.34 2.61
N ALA A 216 -11.82 1.73 2.18
CA ALA A 216 -13.10 1.81 2.86
C ALA A 216 -13.05 1.14 4.24
N GLN A 217 -12.47 -0.05 4.31
CA GLN A 217 -12.28 -0.78 5.55
C GLN A 217 -11.41 0.03 6.53
N GLY A 218 -10.26 0.55 6.07
CA GLY A 218 -9.32 1.30 6.91
C GLY A 218 -9.90 2.59 7.48
N ASN A 219 -10.71 3.30 6.70
CA ASN A 219 -11.20 4.63 7.08
C ASN A 219 -12.55 4.60 7.82
N PHE A 220 -13.38 3.58 7.63
CA PHE A 220 -14.75 3.60 8.14
C PHE A 220 -15.08 2.49 9.16
N THR A 221 -14.21 1.49 9.33
CA THR A 221 -14.49 0.38 10.26
C THR A 221 -14.58 0.85 11.71
N VAL A 222 -13.75 1.80 12.14
CA VAL A 222 -13.83 2.32 13.52
C VAL A 222 -15.19 2.95 13.78
N SER A 223 -15.66 3.83 12.89
CA SER A 223 -16.98 4.43 12.97
C SER A 223 -18.10 3.40 12.85
N TYR A 224 -17.95 2.39 11.98
CA TYR A 224 -18.91 1.29 11.90
C TYR A 224 -19.05 0.55 13.22
N LEU A 225 -17.94 0.17 13.83
CA LEU A 225 -17.93 -0.58 15.10
C LEU A 225 -18.40 0.27 16.28
N SER A 226 -18.08 1.58 16.34
CA SER A 226 -18.54 2.46 17.42
C SER A 226 -20.00 2.85 17.25
N ASP A 227 -20.38 3.35 16.08
CA ASP A 227 -21.68 4.01 15.90
C ASP A 227 -22.80 3.01 15.61
N LYS A 228 -22.48 1.93 14.86
CA LYS A 228 -23.46 0.92 14.46
C LYS A 228 -23.52 -0.25 15.44
N GLU A 229 -22.35 -0.75 15.87
CA GLU A 229 -22.25 -1.93 16.72
C GLU A 229 -22.13 -1.59 18.22
N GLY A 230 -22.05 -0.29 18.58
CA GLY A 230 -22.05 0.18 19.96
C GLY A 230 -20.77 -0.14 20.75
N MET A 231 -19.67 -0.42 20.07
CA MET A 231 -18.38 -0.66 20.71
C MET A 231 -17.76 0.62 21.25
N SER A 232 -16.99 0.54 22.34
CA SER A 232 -16.21 1.69 22.80
C SER A 232 -15.20 2.11 21.72
N MET A 233 -14.93 3.42 21.61
CA MET A 233 -13.97 3.95 20.64
C MET A 233 -12.58 3.29 20.77
N ALA A 234 -12.14 3.01 22.00
CA ALA A 234 -10.88 2.32 22.28
C ALA A 234 -10.86 0.91 21.68
N SER A 235 -11.94 0.12 21.88
CA SER A 235 -12.05 -1.23 21.32
C SER A 235 -12.17 -1.20 19.79
N ALA A 236 -12.93 -0.26 19.23
CA ALA A 236 -13.06 -0.09 17.78
C ALA A 236 -11.72 0.28 17.13
N THR A 237 -10.94 1.17 17.75
CA THR A 237 -9.60 1.53 17.27
C THR A 237 -8.63 0.36 17.38
N LEU A 238 -8.69 -0.43 18.46
CA LEU A 238 -7.84 -1.62 18.63
C LEU A 238 -8.15 -2.69 17.58
N ALA A 239 -9.38 -2.76 17.07
CA ALA A 239 -9.74 -3.65 15.97
C ALA A 239 -8.90 -3.41 14.70
N MET A 240 -8.49 -2.16 14.42
CA MET A 240 -7.60 -1.85 13.30
C MET A 240 -6.17 -2.36 13.51
N THR A 241 -5.70 -2.44 14.74
CA THR A 241 -4.44 -3.11 15.06
C THR A 241 -4.51 -4.60 14.70
N TRP A 242 -5.60 -5.28 15.03
CA TRP A 242 -5.82 -6.68 14.67
C TRP A 242 -5.94 -6.90 13.16
N PHE A 243 -6.50 -5.96 12.42
CA PHE A 243 -6.45 -5.97 10.96
C PHE A 243 -5.01 -5.96 10.44
N THR A 244 -4.17 -5.06 10.94
CA THR A 244 -2.76 -4.97 10.52
C THR A 244 -1.97 -6.21 10.91
N VAL A 245 -2.21 -6.77 12.09
CA VAL A 245 -1.64 -8.05 12.54
C VAL A 245 -2.06 -9.19 11.61
N GLY A 246 -3.33 -9.26 11.25
CA GLY A 246 -3.85 -10.24 10.28
C GLY A 246 -3.18 -10.11 8.91
N MET A 247 -3.03 -8.88 8.41
CA MET A 247 -2.35 -8.62 7.15
C MET A 247 -0.88 -9.07 7.19
N LEU A 248 -0.17 -8.75 8.26
CA LEU A 248 1.21 -9.19 8.47
C LEU A 248 1.30 -10.72 8.51
N ALA A 249 0.40 -11.38 9.25
CA ALA A 249 0.32 -12.84 9.34
C ALA A 249 0.05 -13.49 7.97
N GLY A 250 -0.73 -12.83 7.09
CA GLY A 250 -0.97 -13.30 5.72
C GLY A 250 0.26 -13.12 4.81
N ARG A 251 0.99 -12.03 4.95
CA ARG A 251 2.14 -11.70 4.08
C ARG A 251 3.39 -12.52 4.38
N LEU A 252 3.65 -12.82 5.64
CA LEU A 252 4.86 -13.57 6.04
C LEU A 252 4.95 -14.97 5.41
N PRO A 253 3.92 -15.83 5.45
CA PRO A 253 3.97 -17.18 4.88
C PRO A 253 3.67 -17.21 3.37
N LEU A 254 3.41 -16.07 2.72
CA LEU A 254 2.89 -16.02 1.36
C LEU A 254 3.75 -16.81 0.35
N GLY A 255 5.07 -16.72 0.44
CA GLY A 255 5.96 -17.47 -0.46
C GLY A 255 5.79 -18.98 -0.34
N PHE A 256 5.62 -19.48 0.89
CA PHE A 256 5.38 -20.91 1.13
C PHE A 256 4.01 -21.34 0.64
N ILE A 257 2.99 -20.54 0.87
CA ILE A 257 1.61 -20.83 0.44
C ILE A 257 1.53 -20.82 -1.09
N LEU A 258 2.14 -19.85 -1.76
CA LEU A 258 2.25 -19.79 -3.22
C LEU A 258 2.93 -21.04 -3.80
N GLY A 259 3.98 -21.54 -3.15
CA GLY A 259 4.67 -22.75 -3.57
C GLY A 259 3.80 -24.02 -3.46
N LYS A 260 2.85 -24.04 -2.53
CA LYS A 260 1.94 -25.20 -2.33
C LYS A 260 0.66 -25.11 -3.16
N LEU A 261 0.00 -23.97 -3.17
CA LEU A 261 -1.33 -23.79 -3.77
C LEU A 261 -1.30 -23.16 -5.16
N GLY A 262 -0.12 -22.66 -5.59
CA GLY A 262 -0.02 -21.80 -6.77
C GLY A 262 -0.75 -20.46 -6.57
N SER A 263 -0.62 -19.56 -7.55
CA SER A 263 -1.14 -18.20 -7.41
C SER A 263 -2.66 -18.13 -7.32
N ILE A 264 -3.38 -18.91 -8.14
CA ILE A 264 -4.86 -18.91 -8.14
C ILE A 264 -5.39 -19.50 -6.83
N GLY A 265 -4.87 -20.67 -6.41
CA GLY A 265 -5.30 -21.31 -5.16
C GLY A 265 -5.04 -20.42 -3.95
N THR A 266 -3.88 -19.73 -3.93
CA THR A 266 -3.55 -18.76 -2.88
C THR A 266 -4.54 -17.60 -2.86
N LEU A 267 -4.83 -16.97 -4.01
CA LEU A 267 -5.78 -15.86 -4.07
C LEU A 267 -7.17 -16.28 -3.59
N TYR A 268 -7.66 -17.43 -4.04
CA TYR A 268 -8.99 -17.91 -3.59
C TYR A 268 -9.03 -18.21 -2.09
N SER A 269 -7.98 -18.84 -1.53
CA SER A 269 -7.92 -19.14 -0.11
C SER A 269 -7.94 -17.87 0.73
N TYR A 270 -7.16 -16.86 0.31
CA TYR A 270 -7.10 -15.58 1.01
C TYR A 270 -8.39 -14.77 0.85
N LEU A 271 -8.92 -14.64 -0.35
CA LEU A 271 -10.19 -13.94 -0.59
C LEU A 271 -11.36 -14.62 0.14
N SER A 272 -11.35 -15.95 0.27
CA SER A 272 -12.34 -16.68 1.07
C SER A 272 -12.22 -16.34 2.56
N ALA A 273 -10.99 -16.18 3.08
CA ALA A 273 -10.77 -15.74 4.46
C ALA A 273 -11.26 -14.29 4.66
N ALA A 274 -10.98 -13.38 3.69
CA ALA A 274 -11.51 -12.01 3.72
C ALA A 274 -13.04 -12.02 3.73
N LEU A 275 -13.68 -12.82 2.87
CA LEU A 275 -15.14 -12.95 2.81
C LEU A 275 -15.70 -13.45 4.14
N ALA A 276 -15.11 -14.50 4.71
CA ALA A 276 -15.51 -15.03 6.01
C ALA A 276 -15.38 -13.96 7.12
N GLY A 277 -14.31 -13.17 7.09
CA GLY A 277 -14.12 -12.04 7.99
C GLY A 277 -15.20 -10.97 7.83
N VAL A 278 -15.57 -10.59 6.60
CA VAL A 278 -16.64 -9.60 6.37
C VAL A 278 -18.00 -10.14 6.80
N MET A 279 -18.27 -11.43 6.55
CA MET A 279 -19.50 -12.07 7.04
C MET A 279 -19.56 -12.11 8.57
N LEU A 280 -18.42 -12.36 9.24
CA LEU A 280 -18.34 -12.29 10.69
C LEU A 280 -18.53 -10.85 11.20
N LEU A 281 -18.02 -9.83 10.47
CA LEU A 281 -18.26 -8.42 10.79
C LEU A 281 -19.74 -8.07 10.75
N LEU A 282 -20.48 -8.58 9.78
CA LEU A 282 -21.95 -8.42 9.67
C LEU A 282 -22.72 -9.07 10.83
N LEU A 283 -22.14 -10.08 11.46
CA LEU A 283 -22.78 -10.87 12.53
C LEU A 283 -22.22 -10.55 13.92
N CYS A 284 -21.30 -9.57 14.04
CA CYS A 284 -20.57 -9.33 15.30
C CYS A 284 -21.47 -8.80 16.42
N SER A 285 -22.56 -8.11 16.10
CA SER A 285 -23.60 -7.64 17.07
C SER A 285 -23.00 -6.99 18.34
N GLY A 286 -21.97 -6.16 18.16
CA GLY A 286 -21.25 -5.48 19.26
C GLY A 286 -20.25 -6.37 20.04
N SER A 287 -20.08 -7.63 19.69
CA SER A 287 -19.11 -8.50 20.34
C SER A 287 -17.68 -8.11 19.95
N VAL A 288 -16.92 -7.65 20.94
CA VAL A 288 -15.50 -7.25 20.77
C VAL A 288 -14.66 -8.40 20.24
N PHE A 289 -14.86 -9.62 20.71
CA PHE A 289 -14.14 -10.80 20.24
C PHE A 289 -14.44 -11.09 18.78
N ALA A 290 -15.71 -11.07 18.38
CA ALA A 290 -16.13 -11.30 17.00
C ALA A 290 -15.57 -10.22 16.06
N ALA A 291 -15.58 -8.95 16.49
CA ALA A 291 -15.00 -7.85 15.72
C ALA A 291 -13.48 -8.03 15.53
N TYR A 292 -12.73 -8.40 16.57
CA TYR A 292 -11.28 -8.64 16.45
C TYR A 292 -10.94 -9.82 15.54
N LEU A 293 -11.66 -10.94 15.71
CA LEU A 293 -11.50 -12.10 14.84
C LEU A 293 -11.84 -11.78 13.37
N SER A 294 -12.91 -11.02 13.16
CA SER A 294 -13.28 -10.49 11.83
C SER A 294 -12.12 -9.70 11.22
N MET A 295 -11.55 -8.74 11.98
CA MET A 295 -10.44 -7.91 11.49
C MET A 295 -9.18 -8.73 11.18
N ILE A 296 -8.85 -9.73 11.99
CA ILE A 296 -7.74 -10.65 11.69
C ILE A 296 -7.99 -11.40 10.38
N LEU A 297 -9.18 -11.95 10.18
CA LEU A 297 -9.54 -12.69 8.96
C LEU A 297 -9.54 -11.79 7.72
N ILE A 298 -10.08 -10.57 7.84
CA ILE A 298 -10.07 -9.58 6.77
C ILE A 298 -8.63 -9.20 6.41
N GLY A 299 -7.82 -8.84 7.41
CA GLY A 299 -6.42 -8.48 7.21
C GLY A 299 -5.61 -9.60 6.56
N PHE A 300 -5.72 -10.83 7.09
CA PHE A 300 -5.10 -12.00 6.49
C PHE A 300 -5.53 -12.17 5.04
N GLY A 301 -6.83 -12.07 4.78
CA GLY A 301 -7.41 -12.32 3.47
C GLY A 301 -7.01 -11.32 2.38
N VAL A 302 -6.80 -10.05 2.70
CA VAL A 302 -6.32 -9.06 1.71
C VAL A 302 -4.79 -9.08 1.56
N GLY A 303 -4.08 -9.69 2.52
CA GLY A 303 -2.62 -9.68 2.57
C GLY A 303 -1.92 -10.22 1.32
N ALA A 304 -2.55 -11.15 0.56
CA ALA A 304 -1.96 -11.76 -0.62
C ALA A 304 -2.33 -11.09 -1.95
N THR A 305 -3.48 -10.44 -2.04
CA THR A 305 -4.02 -9.98 -3.34
C THR A 305 -3.06 -9.02 -4.03
N TYR A 306 -2.64 -7.98 -3.33
CA TYR A 306 -1.72 -6.97 -3.85
C TYR A 306 -0.38 -7.58 -4.35
N PRO A 307 0.40 -8.31 -3.53
CA PRO A 307 1.68 -8.84 -3.97
C PRO A 307 1.56 -9.89 -5.08
N VAL A 308 0.50 -10.70 -5.09
CA VAL A 308 0.30 -11.71 -6.14
C VAL A 308 -0.07 -11.07 -7.47
N ILE A 309 -0.92 -10.05 -7.48
CA ILE A 309 -1.26 -9.33 -8.70
C ILE A 309 -0.04 -8.57 -9.25
N LEU A 310 0.75 -7.91 -8.39
CA LEU A 310 2.00 -7.27 -8.82
C LEU A 310 3.02 -8.29 -9.35
N ASN A 311 3.06 -9.51 -8.80
CA ASN A 311 3.87 -10.60 -9.36
C ASN A 311 3.47 -10.93 -10.81
N TYR A 312 2.18 -11.00 -11.11
CA TYR A 312 1.70 -11.21 -12.48
C TYR A 312 2.09 -10.06 -13.42
N ILE A 313 1.89 -8.81 -12.99
CA ILE A 313 2.23 -7.62 -13.78
C ILE A 313 3.74 -7.58 -14.04
N GLY A 314 4.57 -7.71 -13.01
CA GLY A 314 6.04 -7.69 -13.13
C GLY A 314 6.58 -8.82 -14.01
N GLY A 315 5.95 -10.01 -13.99
CA GLY A 315 6.30 -11.13 -14.84
C GLY A 315 5.90 -10.99 -16.31
N ALA A 316 4.74 -10.36 -16.55
CA ALA A 316 4.21 -10.15 -17.91
C ALA A 316 4.87 -8.98 -18.63
N PHE A 317 5.29 -7.93 -17.91
CA PHE A 317 5.77 -6.66 -18.48
C PHE A 317 7.19 -6.32 -18.03
N ARG A 318 8.12 -7.28 -18.06
CA ARG A 318 9.50 -7.14 -17.52
C ARG A 318 10.27 -5.93 -18.07
N GLU A 319 10.10 -5.60 -19.35
CA GLU A 319 10.81 -4.46 -19.98
C GLU A 319 10.34 -3.10 -19.48
N LEU A 320 9.06 -2.99 -19.11
CA LEU A 320 8.40 -1.78 -18.65
C LEU A 320 7.65 -2.04 -17.33
N SER A 321 8.26 -2.81 -16.42
CA SER A 321 7.63 -3.24 -15.17
C SER A 321 7.27 -2.04 -14.29
N GLY A 322 8.13 -1.03 -14.20
CA GLY A 322 7.87 0.20 -13.46
C GLY A 322 6.64 0.92 -13.99
N THR A 323 6.58 1.14 -15.30
CA THR A 323 5.43 1.81 -15.94
C THR A 323 4.15 1.00 -15.84
N ALA A 324 4.21 -0.34 -16.02
CA ALA A 324 3.04 -1.21 -15.90
C ALA A 324 2.49 -1.22 -14.47
N ILE A 325 3.37 -1.29 -13.46
CA ILE A 325 3.00 -1.20 -12.05
C ILE A 325 2.43 0.19 -11.75
N SER A 326 3.03 1.28 -12.23
CA SER A 326 2.52 2.65 -12.05
C SER A 326 1.08 2.81 -12.55
N ILE A 327 0.78 2.31 -13.76
CA ILE A 327 -0.58 2.32 -14.32
C ILE A 327 -1.55 1.55 -13.42
N ALA A 328 -1.15 0.35 -12.99
CA ALA A 328 -1.99 -0.49 -12.16
C ALA A 328 -2.26 0.15 -10.77
N LEU A 329 -1.24 0.74 -10.16
CA LEU A 329 -1.36 1.44 -8.88
C LEU A 329 -2.18 2.72 -8.98
N PHE A 330 -2.07 3.46 -10.09
CA PHE A 330 -2.94 4.61 -10.34
C PHE A 330 -4.41 4.22 -10.36
N ILE A 331 -4.75 3.14 -11.09
CA ILE A 331 -6.12 2.60 -11.14
C ILE A 331 -6.56 2.09 -9.76
N ALA A 332 -5.66 1.47 -8.99
CA ALA A 332 -5.90 1.06 -7.61
C ALA A 332 -6.29 2.25 -6.71
N LEU A 333 -5.56 3.37 -6.79
CA LEU A 333 -5.88 4.60 -6.04
C LEU A 333 -7.23 5.21 -6.43
N LEU A 334 -7.63 5.11 -7.70
CA LEU A 334 -8.99 5.48 -8.11
C LEU A 334 -10.05 4.60 -7.43
N GLY A 335 -9.76 3.31 -7.24
CA GLY A 335 -10.62 2.39 -6.48
C GLY A 335 -10.76 2.84 -5.04
N GLN A 336 -9.65 3.12 -4.37
CA GLN A 336 -9.64 3.63 -3.01
C GLN A 336 -10.46 4.92 -2.88
N TYR A 337 -10.26 5.88 -3.78
CA TYR A 337 -11.03 7.12 -3.82
C TYR A 337 -12.53 6.86 -3.99
N THR A 338 -12.89 6.00 -4.95
CA THR A 338 -14.29 5.69 -5.27
C THR A 338 -15.02 5.04 -4.09
N PHE A 339 -14.41 4.01 -3.50
CA PHE A 339 -14.99 3.30 -2.34
C PHE A 339 -15.09 4.22 -1.12
N ASN A 340 -14.07 5.03 -0.83
CA ASN A 340 -14.12 5.99 0.26
C ASN A 340 -15.24 7.00 0.07
N LYS A 341 -15.42 7.53 -1.14
CA LYS A 341 -16.49 8.49 -1.44
C LYS A 341 -17.88 7.88 -1.29
N LEU A 342 -18.07 6.65 -1.80
CA LEU A 342 -19.34 5.92 -1.67
C LEU A 342 -19.65 5.60 -0.21
N THR A 343 -18.66 5.10 0.53
CA THR A 343 -18.83 4.77 1.95
C THR A 343 -19.08 6.02 2.79
N GLY A 344 -18.32 7.10 2.57
CA GLY A 344 -18.52 8.37 3.27
C GLY A 344 -19.92 8.92 3.06
N ALA A 345 -20.39 9.01 1.81
CA ALA A 345 -21.75 9.47 1.51
C ALA A 345 -22.84 8.58 2.14
N ALA A 346 -22.57 7.27 2.27
CA ALA A 346 -23.49 6.35 2.96
C ALA A 346 -23.53 6.60 4.46
N PHE A 347 -22.39 6.88 5.09
CA PHE A 347 -22.32 7.20 6.52
C PHE A 347 -23.01 8.52 6.82
N ASP A 348 -22.82 9.56 6.00
CA ASP A 348 -23.51 10.84 6.12
C ASP A 348 -25.04 10.67 6.01
N ALA A 349 -25.49 9.70 5.21
CA ALA A 349 -26.92 9.35 5.07
C ALA A 349 -27.42 8.36 6.14
N GLY A 350 -26.63 8.01 7.16
CA GLY A 350 -27.00 7.03 8.20
C GLY A 350 -27.06 5.58 7.71
N ARG A 351 -26.50 5.27 6.54
CA ARG A 351 -26.54 3.94 5.91
C ARG A 351 -25.24 3.16 6.12
N GLN A 352 -24.78 3.04 7.35
CA GLN A 352 -23.48 2.45 7.70
C GLN A 352 -23.34 0.97 7.26
N MET A 353 -24.46 0.24 7.14
CA MET A 353 -24.48 -1.13 6.60
C MET A 353 -23.98 -1.25 5.15
N LEU A 354 -23.82 -0.14 4.44
CA LEU A 354 -23.24 -0.17 3.09
C LEU A 354 -21.75 -0.56 3.11
N LEU A 355 -21.02 -0.28 4.20
CA LEU A 355 -19.61 -0.65 4.33
C LEU A 355 -19.40 -2.16 4.11
N PRO A 356 -19.92 -3.07 4.95
CA PRO A 356 -19.69 -4.50 4.74
C PRO A 356 -20.26 -5.01 3.40
N VAL A 357 -21.35 -4.43 2.89
CA VAL A 357 -21.89 -4.79 1.57
C VAL A 357 -20.88 -4.45 0.45
N LEU A 358 -20.28 -3.26 0.46
CA LEU A 358 -19.26 -2.87 -0.49
C LEU A 358 -18.03 -3.78 -0.40
N LEU A 359 -17.65 -4.18 0.83
CA LEU A 359 -16.54 -5.12 1.04
C LEU A 359 -16.84 -6.50 0.43
N VAL A 360 -18.06 -7.02 0.60
CA VAL A 360 -18.49 -8.28 -0.04
C VAL A 360 -18.46 -8.17 -1.57
N VAL A 361 -19.00 -7.07 -2.12
CA VAL A 361 -19.00 -6.83 -3.58
C VAL A 361 -17.56 -6.78 -4.10
N ALA A 362 -16.64 -6.10 -3.41
CA ALA A 362 -15.24 -6.03 -3.82
C ALA A 362 -14.60 -7.42 -3.87
N VAL A 363 -14.78 -8.25 -2.83
CA VAL A 363 -14.27 -9.64 -2.81
C VAL A 363 -14.87 -10.47 -3.93
N ALA A 364 -16.16 -10.40 -4.14
CA ALA A 364 -16.83 -11.14 -5.22
C ALA A 364 -16.31 -10.72 -6.61
N CYS A 365 -16.13 -9.43 -6.85
CA CYS A 365 -15.52 -8.92 -8.09
C CYS A 365 -14.08 -9.43 -8.26
N MET A 366 -13.25 -9.40 -7.21
CA MET A 366 -11.89 -9.94 -7.28
C MET A 366 -11.89 -11.44 -7.58
N MET A 367 -12.72 -12.23 -6.90
CA MET A 367 -12.82 -13.68 -7.13
C MET A 367 -13.27 -14.02 -8.57
N THR A 368 -14.14 -13.23 -9.17
CA THR A 368 -14.60 -13.45 -10.57
C THR A 368 -13.58 -12.98 -11.60
N LEU A 369 -12.84 -11.90 -11.32
CA LEU A 369 -11.85 -11.33 -12.25
C LEU A 369 -10.53 -12.10 -12.29
N VAL A 370 -10.10 -12.70 -11.18
CA VAL A 370 -8.83 -13.42 -11.08
C VAL A 370 -8.66 -14.50 -12.16
N PRO A 371 -9.56 -15.46 -12.37
CA PRO A 371 -9.38 -16.49 -13.37
C PRO A 371 -9.37 -15.91 -14.79
N LEU A 372 -10.18 -14.87 -15.04
CA LEU A 372 -10.22 -14.19 -16.33
C LEU A 372 -8.88 -13.50 -16.64
N ALA A 373 -8.34 -12.74 -15.68
CA ALA A 373 -7.08 -12.04 -15.84
C ALA A 373 -5.90 -13.01 -16.08
N VAL A 374 -5.86 -14.12 -15.32
CA VAL A 374 -4.80 -15.13 -15.48
C VAL A 374 -4.92 -15.84 -16.84
N LYS A 375 -6.15 -16.19 -17.29
CA LYS A 375 -6.37 -16.79 -18.60
C LYS A 375 -5.96 -15.88 -19.76
N VAL A 376 -6.26 -14.57 -19.66
CA VAL A 376 -5.84 -13.59 -20.67
C VAL A 376 -4.33 -13.42 -20.66
N SER A 377 -3.70 -13.36 -19.47
CA SER A 377 -2.26 -13.23 -19.33
C SER A 377 -1.50 -14.45 -19.87
N SER A 378 -2.00 -15.66 -19.70
CA SER A 378 -1.36 -16.86 -20.21
C SER A 378 -1.33 -16.92 -21.76
N ARG A 379 -2.35 -16.36 -22.41
CA ARG A 379 -2.40 -16.25 -23.90
C ARG A 379 -1.43 -15.26 -24.49
N MET A 380 -0.85 -14.36 -23.67
CA MET A 380 0.18 -13.40 -24.12
C MET A 380 1.58 -13.99 -24.09
N LYS A 381 1.77 -15.11 -23.37
CA LYS A 381 3.08 -15.80 -23.24
C LYS A 381 3.27 -16.94 -24.26
N GLY A 382 2.23 -17.35 -24.94
CA GLY A 382 2.23 -18.34 -26.03
C GLY A 382 2.11 -17.67 -27.40
#